data_d0ac71d9539481344341b3b305bb8e6b
#
_entry.id   d0ac71d9539481344341b3b305bb8e6b
#
_cell.length_a   1.000
_cell.length_b   1.000
_cell.length_c   1.000
_cell.angle_alpha   90.00
_cell.angle_beta   90.00
_cell.angle_gamma   90.00
#
_symmetry.space_group_name_H-M   'P 1'
#
loop_
_entity.id
_entity.type
_entity.pdbx_description
1 polymer ?
#
loop_
_entity_poly.entity_id
_entity_poly.type
_entity_poly.pdbx_seq_one_letter_code
_entity_poly.pdbx_strand_id
1 'polypeptide(L)'
;MSTGSARSAASGGTAGSAASARSADSVDTLDVAEDLGYATRRASNRPKEPGLVDPAWTRLAFAGIVPLLLAVGSVLPGWVRLVLVAVLVPAAAQGWPALVRARHDLGGTIVMTISGLAAATSVYLLDDMGVAGLVMAFSILVAFVGQMLRRDGRHNLVEDLSSTVAGCLVVVSGSAWCALEPGLADPAIVVPTCLALFVGAVLTVLNVRARILEILTATLPALLAGGAGYVLAAAGFFGLSHISTATALQSAVACVVVGFVAGILMAAGNRVLWTHRWVPGGRAAVASALVPILSVGVPVYAIARLMGGFLAG
;
A
#
# COMPACT_ATOMS: atom_id res chain seq x y z
N MET A 1 -35.85 -47.70 -53.64
CA MET A 1 -34.70 -47.50 -54.53
C MET A 1 -33.65 -46.83 -53.68
N SER A 2 -32.75 -47.58 -53.33
CA SER A 2 -31.32 -47.71 -53.73
C SER A 2 -30.46 -46.86 -52.84
N THR A 3 -29.79 -47.46 -51.88
CA THR A 3 -28.35 -47.86 -51.78
C THR A 3 -27.45 -46.69 -51.50
N GLY A 4 -26.55 -46.69 -50.59
CA GLY A 4 -25.66 -47.65 -50.00
C GLY A 4 -24.74 -46.91 -49.06
N SER A 5 -24.37 -47.57 -47.97
CA SER A 5 -23.09 -48.23 -47.76
C SER A 5 -21.87 -47.24 -47.75
N ALA A 6 -21.03 -47.20 -46.86
CA ALA A 6 -20.36 -48.08 -45.93
C ALA A 6 -19.11 -47.35 -45.34
N ARG A 7 -18.72 -47.72 -44.12
CA ARG A 7 -17.38 -47.92 -43.61
C ARG A 7 -16.36 -46.77 -43.59
N SER A 8 -15.82 -46.46 -42.37
CA SER A 8 -14.54 -46.94 -41.86
C SER A 8 -14.31 -46.31 -40.51
N ALA A 9 -14.29 -47.02 -39.44
CA ALA A 9 -13.28 -47.75 -38.68
C ALA A 9 -12.01 -46.93 -38.37
N ALA A 10 -11.81 -46.73 -37.08
CA ALA A 10 -10.62 -46.83 -36.30
C ALA A 10 -9.43 -45.90 -36.63
N SER A 11 -9.17 -44.99 -35.75
CA SER A 11 -7.83 -44.84 -35.14
C SER A 11 -7.98 -44.20 -33.77
N GLY A 12 -8.09 -45.00 -32.74
CA GLY A 12 -7.93 -44.59 -31.37
C GLY A 12 -6.45 -44.56 -31.05
N GLY A 13 -6.09 -43.68 -30.08
CA GLY A 13 -4.86 -43.79 -29.32
C GLY A 13 -3.73 -42.93 -29.82
N THR A 14 -3.50 -41.83 -29.18
CA THR A 14 -2.21 -41.20 -28.78
C THR A 14 -2.30 -39.70 -28.55
N ALA A 15 -3.46 -39.16 -28.24
CA ALA A 15 -3.61 -37.71 -27.97
C ALA A 15 -3.44 -37.31 -26.48
N GLY A 16 -3.32 -38.28 -25.55
CA GLY A 16 -3.30 -37.98 -24.10
C GLY A 16 -1.95 -37.61 -23.51
N SER A 17 -0.83 -37.99 -24.14
CA SER A 17 0.52 -37.76 -23.58
C SER A 17 1.13 -36.42 -24.02
N ALA A 18 0.72 -35.89 -25.15
CA ALA A 18 1.26 -34.65 -25.68
C ALA A 18 0.65 -33.37 -25.06
N ALA A 19 -0.53 -33.48 -24.45
CA ALA A 19 -1.21 -32.34 -23.80
C ALA A 19 -0.62 -32.02 -22.43
N SER A 20 -0.14 -33.03 -21.69
CA SER A 20 0.47 -32.82 -20.35
C SER A 20 1.87 -32.20 -20.45
N ALA A 21 2.65 -32.57 -21.46
CA ALA A 21 3.98 -31.97 -21.68
C ALA A 21 3.90 -30.52 -22.16
N ARG A 22 2.88 -30.14 -22.96
CA ARG A 22 2.68 -28.75 -23.41
C ARG A 22 2.23 -27.83 -22.29
N SER A 23 1.54 -28.32 -21.27
CA SER A 23 1.08 -27.50 -20.13
C SER A 23 2.21 -27.11 -19.20
N ALA A 24 3.20 -27.99 -18.98
CA ALA A 24 4.37 -27.66 -18.13
C ALA A 24 5.34 -26.68 -18.84
N ASP A 25 5.55 -26.85 -20.14
CA ASP A 25 6.43 -25.98 -20.92
C ASP A 25 5.84 -24.57 -21.14
N SER A 26 4.49 -24.46 -21.17
CA SER A 26 3.82 -23.17 -21.33
C SER A 26 3.86 -22.30 -20.08
N VAL A 27 3.93 -22.89 -18.87
CA VAL A 27 4.03 -22.15 -17.61
C VAL A 27 5.43 -21.56 -17.47
N ASP A 28 6.48 -22.35 -17.78
CA ASP A 28 7.87 -21.86 -17.72
C ASP A 28 8.16 -20.79 -18.77
N THR A 29 7.59 -20.91 -19.98
CA THR A 29 7.77 -19.91 -21.04
C THR A 29 6.99 -18.61 -20.76
N LEU A 30 5.85 -18.66 -20.08
CA LEU A 30 5.12 -17.48 -19.62
C LEU A 30 5.87 -16.74 -18.50
N ASP A 31 6.43 -17.45 -17.55
CA ASP A 31 7.26 -16.86 -16.49
C ASP A 31 8.54 -16.22 -17.05
N VAL A 32 9.21 -16.86 -18.01
CA VAL A 32 10.39 -16.30 -18.70
C VAL A 32 10.01 -15.10 -19.59
N ALA A 33 8.88 -15.16 -20.28
CA ALA A 33 8.41 -14.05 -21.10
C ALA A 33 7.96 -12.85 -20.24
N GLU A 34 7.39 -13.10 -19.03
CA GLU A 34 7.04 -12.07 -18.08
C GLU A 34 8.29 -11.42 -17.49
N ASP A 35 9.32 -12.21 -17.13
CA ASP A 35 10.63 -11.73 -16.63
C ASP A 35 11.41 -10.96 -17.71
N LEU A 36 11.38 -11.41 -18.98
CA LEU A 36 11.98 -10.70 -20.11
C LEU A 36 11.21 -9.42 -20.46
N GLY A 37 9.88 -9.48 -20.44
CA GLY A 37 9.01 -8.32 -20.64
C GLY A 37 9.22 -7.26 -19.55
N TYR A 38 9.54 -7.67 -18.34
CA TYR A 38 9.89 -6.81 -17.23
C TYR A 38 11.25 -6.12 -17.44
N ALA A 39 12.28 -6.88 -17.75
CA ALA A 39 13.62 -6.33 -17.98
C ALA A 39 13.68 -5.39 -19.19
N THR A 40 12.99 -5.73 -20.29
CA THR A 40 12.91 -4.89 -21.49
C THR A 40 12.06 -3.65 -21.30
N ARG A 41 10.97 -3.72 -20.51
CA ARG A 41 10.14 -2.54 -20.19
C ARG A 41 10.90 -1.54 -19.33
N ARG A 42 11.76 -1.99 -18.43
CA ARG A 42 12.57 -1.10 -17.58
C ARG A 42 13.78 -0.51 -18.31
N ALA A 43 14.36 -1.25 -19.26
CA ALA A 43 15.43 -0.76 -20.12
C ALA A 43 14.94 0.19 -21.23
N SER A 44 13.65 0.19 -21.55
CA SER A 44 13.06 1.10 -22.52
C SER A 44 12.93 2.51 -21.94
N ASN A 45 13.95 3.31 -22.14
CA ASN A 45 14.04 4.72 -21.75
C ASN A 45 13.18 5.64 -22.65
N ARG A 46 12.02 5.17 -23.15
CA ARG A 46 11.16 5.96 -24.02
C ARG A 46 9.93 6.44 -23.26
N PRO A 47 9.80 7.75 -23.00
CA PRO A 47 8.50 8.34 -22.70
C PRO A 47 7.65 8.22 -23.98
N LYS A 48 6.81 7.19 -24.05
CA LYS A 48 6.03 6.87 -25.27
C LYS A 48 4.82 7.76 -25.48
N GLU A 49 4.39 8.46 -24.42
CA GLU A 49 3.24 9.37 -24.51
C GLU A 49 3.52 10.63 -23.69
N PRO A 50 3.17 11.82 -24.22
CA PRO A 50 3.33 13.06 -23.45
C PRO A 50 2.44 13.01 -22.20
N GLY A 51 3.06 13.19 -21.01
CA GLY A 51 2.37 13.20 -19.73
C GLY A 51 2.55 11.97 -18.86
N LEU A 52 3.21 10.90 -19.34
CA LEU A 52 3.54 9.74 -18.50
C LEU A 52 4.83 9.99 -17.70
N VAL A 53 4.78 9.74 -16.39
CA VAL A 53 5.87 9.96 -15.45
C VAL A 53 6.29 8.64 -14.81
N ASP A 54 7.60 8.42 -14.63
CA ASP A 54 8.11 7.31 -13.83
C ASP A 54 7.91 7.62 -12.33
N PRO A 55 7.11 6.86 -11.60
CA PRO A 55 6.83 7.13 -10.19
C PRO A 55 7.98 6.77 -9.25
N ALA A 56 9.04 6.09 -9.71
CA ALA A 56 10.10 5.55 -8.86
C ALA A 56 10.81 6.65 -8.06
N TRP A 57 11.23 7.73 -8.72
CA TRP A 57 11.88 8.86 -8.08
C TRP A 57 10.94 9.66 -7.16
N THR A 58 9.70 9.84 -7.56
CA THR A 58 8.69 10.49 -6.73
C THR A 58 8.43 9.69 -5.47
N ARG A 59 8.35 8.37 -5.57
CA ARG A 59 8.21 7.48 -4.41
C ARG A 59 9.39 7.59 -3.48
N LEU A 60 10.61 7.55 -4.00
CA LEU A 60 11.81 7.67 -3.19
C LEU A 60 11.85 9.01 -2.44
N ALA A 61 11.52 10.12 -3.12
CA ALA A 61 11.49 11.43 -2.49
C ALA A 61 10.42 11.51 -1.39
N PHE A 62 9.19 11.10 -1.67
CA PHE A 62 8.11 11.12 -0.68
C PHE A 62 8.31 10.11 0.45
N ALA A 63 8.83 8.90 0.14
CA ALA A 63 9.15 7.91 1.17
C ALA A 63 10.35 8.28 2.04
N GLY A 64 11.19 9.22 1.61
CA GLY A 64 12.21 9.82 2.47
C GLY A 64 11.63 10.95 3.33
N ILE A 65 10.94 11.89 2.71
CA ILE A 65 10.48 13.12 3.37
C ILE A 65 9.30 12.84 4.31
N VAL A 66 8.26 12.15 3.85
CA VAL A 66 7.01 11.98 4.62
C VAL A 66 7.21 11.11 5.86
N PRO A 67 7.86 9.93 5.80
CA PRO A 67 8.18 9.16 6.99
C PRO A 67 9.08 9.91 7.97
N LEU A 68 10.06 10.70 7.47
CA LEU A 68 10.87 11.54 8.34
C LEU A 68 10.02 12.57 9.09
N LEU A 69 9.08 13.24 8.40
CA LEU A 69 8.16 14.17 9.01
C LEU A 69 7.21 13.48 10.02
N LEU A 70 6.77 12.27 9.73
CA LEU A 70 5.95 11.46 10.66
C LEU A 70 6.77 11.06 11.89
N ALA A 71 8.03 10.64 11.71
CA ALA A 71 8.93 10.30 12.81
C ALA A 71 9.20 11.51 13.72
N VAL A 72 9.49 12.67 13.14
CA VAL A 72 9.64 13.92 13.90
C VAL A 72 8.31 14.33 14.55
N GLY A 73 7.20 14.20 13.82
CA GLY A 73 5.86 14.50 14.33
C GLY A 73 5.41 13.59 15.49
N SER A 74 6.00 12.40 15.64
CA SER A 74 5.69 11.50 16.78
C SER A 74 6.24 12.02 18.11
N VAL A 75 7.26 12.88 18.06
CA VAL A 75 7.86 13.52 19.25
C VAL A 75 7.25 14.90 19.51
N LEU A 76 6.58 15.49 18.52
CA LEU A 76 5.96 16.81 18.60
C LEU A 76 4.49 16.71 19.07
N PRO A 77 3.89 17.86 19.48
CA PRO A 77 2.47 17.88 19.84
C PRO A 77 1.56 17.31 18.71
N GLY A 78 0.50 16.62 19.10
CA GLY A 78 -0.38 15.87 18.18
C GLY A 78 -0.98 16.69 17.03
N TRP A 79 -1.18 18.01 17.20
CA TRP A 79 -1.66 18.89 16.13
C TRP A 79 -0.73 18.93 14.89
N VAL A 80 0.59 18.70 15.10
CA VAL A 80 1.56 18.64 13.99
C VAL A 80 1.26 17.45 13.07
N ARG A 81 0.93 16.30 13.66
CA ARG A 81 0.52 15.10 12.91
C ARG A 81 -0.80 15.31 12.20
N LEU A 82 -1.76 15.97 12.86
CA LEU A 82 -3.03 16.34 12.24
C LEU A 82 -2.81 17.21 11.00
N VAL A 83 -1.99 18.26 11.10
CA VAL A 83 -1.67 19.14 9.96
C VAL A 83 -0.98 18.35 8.84
N LEU A 84 -0.04 17.47 9.19
CA LEU A 84 0.66 16.64 8.22
C LEU A 84 -0.33 15.73 7.47
N VAL A 85 -1.17 14.99 8.19
CA VAL A 85 -2.20 14.11 7.58
C VAL A 85 -3.21 14.93 6.78
N ALA A 86 -3.59 16.12 7.25
CA ALA A 86 -4.50 17.01 6.54
C ALA A 86 -3.93 17.52 5.19
N VAL A 87 -2.61 17.55 5.04
CA VAL A 87 -1.96 17.85 3.74
C VAL A 87 -1.83 16.59 2.89
N LEU A 88 -1.47 15.45 3.50
CA LEU A 88 -1.24 14.19 2.76
C LEU A 88 -2.54 13.61 2.17
N VAL A 89 -3.66 13.72 2.90
CA VAL A 89 -4.97 13.20 2.46
C VAL A 89 -5.44 13.83 1.16
N PRO A 90 -5.53 15.16 1.00
CA PRO A 90 -5.92 15.77 -0.26
C PRO A 90 -4.91 15.49 -1.39
N ALA A 91 -3.61 15.43 -1.08
CA ALA A 91 -2.58 15.11 -2.07
C ALA A 91 -2.76 13.69 -2.62
N ALA A 92 -3.05 12.71 -1.77
CA ALA A 92 -3.36 11.35 -2.18
C ALA A 92 -4.70 11.26 -2.95
N ALA A 93 -5.74 11.92 -2.45
CA ALA A 93 -7.07 11.90 -3.05
C ALA A 93 -7.09 12.50 -4.47
N GLN A 94 -6.35 13.60 -4.71
CA GLN A 94 -6.27 14.22 -6.03
C GLN A 94 -5.57 13.35 -7.09
N GLY A 95 -4.62 12.52 -6.68
CA GLY A 95 -3.91 11.66 -7.60
C GLY A 95 -4.51 10.26 -7.75
N TRP A 96 -5.39 9.86 -6.82
CA TRP A 96 -5.99 8.53 -6.78
C TRP A 96 -6.76 8.16 -8.05
N PRO A 97 -7.70 8.99 -8.58
CA PRO A 97 -8.45 8.63 -9.78
C PRO A 97 -7.55 8.38 -10.99
N ALA A 98 -6.52 9.23 -11.15
CA ALA A 98 -5.55 9.06 -12.23
C ALA A 98 -4.69 7.78 -12.03
N LEU A 99 -4.37 7.42 -10.77
CA LEU A 99 -3.62 6.21 -10.44
C LEU A 99 -4.41 4.93 -10.78
N VAL A 100 -5.70 4.91 -10.45
CA VAL A 100 -6.59 3.76 -10.73
C VAL A 100 -7.29 3.84 -12.08
N ARG A 101 -7.02 4.89 -12.88
CA ARG A 101 -7.63 5.16 -14.18
C ARG A 101 -9.16 5.29 -14.14
N ALA A 102 -9.70 5.84 -13.06
CA ALA A 102 -11.11 6.15 -12.96
C ALA A 102 -11.50 7.21 -13.99
N ARG A 103 -12.68 7.07 -14.59
CA ARG A 103 -13.16 8.01 -15.61
C ARG A 103 -13.66 9.33 -15.01
N HIS A 104 -14.14 9.30 -13.78
CA HIS A 104 -14.73 10.47 -13.10
C HIS A 104 -13.93 10.81 -11.85
N ASP A 105 -13.17 11.89 -11.95
CA ASP A 105 -12.16 12.26 -10.94
C ASP A 105 -12.74 13.06 -9.76
N LEU A 106 -13.71 13.95 -10.01
CA LEU A 106 -14.11 14.94 -9.02
C LEU A 106 -14.91 14.36 -7.84
N GLY A 107 -15.94 13.53 -8.12
CA GLY A 107 -16.81 12.98 -7.08
C GLY A 107 -16.04 12.10 -6.09
N GLY A 108 -15.25 11.16 -6.59
CA GLY A 108 -14.42 10.27 -5.78
C GLY A 108 -13.39 11.04 -4.96
N THR A 109 -12.70 12.02 -5.57
CA THR A 109 -11.72 12.88 -4.90
C THR A 109 -12.33 13.67 -3.75
N ILE A 110 -13.52 14.24 -3.92
CA ILE A 110 -14.22 14.99 -2.88
C ILE A 110 -14.61 14.08 -1.72
N VAL A 111 -15.20 12.91 -2.00
CA VAL A 111 -15.59 11.94 -0.97
C VAL A 111 -14.36 11.48 -0.19
N MET A 112 -13.27 11.10 -0.87
CA MET A 112 -12.03 10.69 -0.22
C MET A 112 -11.44 11.80 0.66
N THR A 113 -11.36 13.02 0.14
CA THR A 113 -10.79 14.15 0.88
C THR A 113 -11.60 14.45 2.14
N ILE A 114 -12.93 14.55 2.02
CA ILE A 114 -13.80 14.81 3.17
C ILE A 114 -13.72 13.67 4.17
N SER A 115 -13.77 12.42 3.73
CA SER A 115 -13.72 11.25 4.62
C SER A 115 -12.38 11.17 5.36
N GLY A 116 -11.27 11.38 4.66
CA GLY A 116 -9.95 11.34 5.29
C GLY A 116 -9.72 12.47 6.30
N LEU A 117 -10.15 13.71 5.96
CA LEU A 117 -10.07 14.85 6.87
C LEU A 117 -11.03 14.69 8.07
N ALA A 118 -12.26 14.23 7.83
CA ALA A 118 -13.20 13.94 8.90
C ALA A 118 -12.68 12.86 9.84
N ALA A 119 -12.10 11.77 9.32
CA ALA A 119 -11.49 10.74 10.13
C ALA A 119 -10.32 11.29 10.95
N ALA A 120 -9.38 12.01 10.31
CA ALA A 120 -8.21 12.55 11.00
C ALA A 120 -8.58 13.53 12.11
N THR A 121 -9.51 14.44 11.85
CA THR A 121 -9.97 15.42 12.85
C THR A 121 -10.77 14.75 13.97
N SER A 122 -11.65 13.80 13.65
CA SER A 122 -12.46 13.10 14.66
C SER A 122 -11.58 12.23 15.55
N VAL A 123 -10.62 11.48 14.99
CA VAL A 123 -9.67 10.67 15.75
C VAL A 123 -8.82 11.55 16.66
N TYR A 124 -8.34 12.69 16.16
CA TYR A 124 -7.54 13.63 16.96
C TYR A 124 -8.34 14.27 18.11
N LEU A 125 -9.61 14.63 17.89
CA LEU A 125 -10.44 15.31 18.91
C LEU A 125 -10.99 14.36 19.96
N LEU A 126 -11.33 13.13 19.57
CA LEU A 126 -11.99 12.15 20.43
C LEU A 126 -11.04 11.12 21.01
N ASP A 127 -9.80 11.08 20.52
CA ASP A 127 -8.77 10.12 20.89
C ASP A 127 -9.23 8.64 20.78
N ASP A 128 -10.15 8.39 19.83
CA ASP A 128 -10.75 7.09 19.62
C ASP A 128 -10.69 6.70 18.14
N MET A 129 -9.94 5.62 17.84
CA MET A 129 -9.83 5.07 16.49
C MET A 129 -11.15 4.42 16.01
N GLY A 130 -12.05 4.04 16.91
CA GLY A 130 -13.37 3.51 16.57
C GLY A 130 -14.19 4.48 15.72
N VAL A 131 -14.01 5.78 15.92
CA VAL A 131 -14.66 6.83 15.14
C VAL A 131 -14.23 6.81 13.67
N ALA A 132 -12.99 6.45 13.36
CA ALA A 132 -12.54 6.27 11.99
C ALA A 132 -13.33 5.17 11.25
N GLY A 133 -13.69 4.10 11.96
CA GLY A 133 -14.58 3.05 11.43
C GLY A 133 -15.98 3.57 11.09
N LEU A 134 -16.54 4.44 11.93
CA LEU A 134 -17.82 5.13 11.67
C LEU A 134 -17.72 6.02 10.43
N VAL A 135 -16.67 6.86 10.35
CA VAL A 135 -16.44 7.72 9.17
C VAL A 135 -16.28 6.87 7.91
N MET A 136 -15.59 5.71 7.98
CA MET A 136 -15.48 4.80 6.85
C MET A 136 -16.85 4.26 6.42
N ALA A 137 -17.70 3.85 7.36
CA ALA A 137 -19.06 3.39 7.06
C ALA A 137 -19.90 4.48 6.36
N PHE A 138 -19.85 5.71 6.87
CA PHE A 138 -20.51 6.86 6.24
C PHE A 138 -19.93 7.19 4.86
N SER A 139 -18.63 7.07 4.68
CA SER A 139 -18.00 7.35 3.38
C SER A 139 -18.45 6.37 2.29
N ILE A 140 -18.68 5.10 2.64
CA ILE A 140 -19.26 4.11 1.72
C ILE A 140 -20.67 4.50 1.31
N LEU A 141 -21.52 4.93 2.27
CA LEU A 141 -22.87 5.40 1.97
C LEU A 141 -22.85 6.65 1.07
N VAL A 142 -21.99 7.62 1.38
CA VAL A 142 -21.86 8.85 0.58
C VAL A 142 -21.34 8.53 -0.83
N ALA A 143 -20.36 7.63 -0.95
CA ALA A 143 -19.87 7.19 -2.25
C ALA A 143 -20.98 6.51 -3.07
N PHE A 144 -21.78 5.64 -2.44
CA PHE A 144 -22.91 4.99 -3.10
C PHE A 144 -23.97 6.00 -3.54
N VAL A 145 -24.41 6.91 -2.66
CA VAL A 145 -25.38 7.96 -2.98
C VAL A 145 -24.84 8.86 -4.10
N GLY A 146 -23.57 9.24 -4.03
CA GLY A 146 -22.92 10.03 -5.08
C GLY A 146 -22.98 9.35 -6.46
N GLN A 147 -22.76 8.04 -6.51
CA GLN A 147 -22.87 7.27 -7.74
C GLN A 147 -24.33 7.15 -8.23
N MET A 148 -25.30 7.07 -7.31
CA MET A 148 -26.72 7.02 -7.68
C MET A 148 -27.25 8.34 -8.23
N LEU A 149 -26.72 9.48 -7.75
CA LEU A 149 -27.10 10.82 -8.20
C LEU A 149 -26.52 11.21 -9.56
N ARG A 150 -25.57 10.42 -10.07
CA ARG A 150 -24.98 10.66 -11.40
C ARG A 150 -26.00 10.50 -12.52
N ARG A 151 -25.96 11.43 -13.49
CA ARG A 151 -26.86 11.47 -14.64
C ARG A 151 -26.23 11.05 -15.97
N ASP A 152 -24.98 10.64 -15.95
CA ASP A 152 -24.15 10.34 -17.15
C ASP A 152 -24.24 8.91 -17.67
N GLY A 153 -25.37 8.24 -17.43
CA GLY A 153 -25.66 6.91 -17.99
C GLY A 153 -25.17 5.72 -17.16
N ARG A 154 -24.59 5.95 -15.96
CA ARG A 154 -24.20 4.92 -14.98
C ARG A 154 -23.28 3.82 -15.52
N HIS A 155 -22.48 4.12 -16.53
CA HIS A 155 -21.49 3.17 -17.04
C HIS A 155 -20.36 2.98 -16.00
N ASN A 156 -19.90 1.74 -15.81
CA ASN A 156 -18.81 1.35 -14.88
C ASN A 156 -19.05 1.73 -13.40
N LEU A 157 -20.33 1.75 -12.97
CA LEU A 157 -20.70 2.18 -11.61
C LEU A 157 -19.99 1.36 -10.52
N VAL A 158 -19.87 0.04 -10.71
CA VAL A 158 -19.23 -0.86 -9.73
C VAL A 158 -17.72 -0.57 -9.65
N GLU A 159 -17.07 -0.32 -10.78
CA GLU A 159 -15.64 -0.02 -10.85
C GLU A 159 -15.33 1.32 -10.17
N ASP A 160 -16.08 2.37 -10.50
CA ASP A 160 -15.93 3.70 -9.90
C ASP A 160 -16.23 3.68 -8.39
N LEU A 161 -17.29 2.95 -7.97
CA LEU A 161 -17.64 2.81 -6.55
C LEU A 161 -16.55 2.05 -5.78
N SER A 162 -16.12 0.90 -6.28
CA SER A 162 -15.09 0.09 -5.63
C SER A 162 -13.76 0.85 -5.52
N SER A 163 -13.39 1.58 -6.55
CA SER A 163 -12.23 2.46 -6.57
C SER A 163 -12.32 3.56 -5.50
N THR A 164 -13.48 4.23 -5.41
CA THR A 164 -13.70 5.29 -4.41
C THR A 164 -13.65 4.73 -3.00
N VAL A 165 -14.28 3.57 -2.74
CA VAL A 165 -14.27 2.90 -1.44
C VAL A 165 -12.85 2.48 -1.05
N ALA A 166 -12.09 1.90 -2.00
CA ALA A 166 -10.68 1.56 -1.77
C ALA A 166 -9.83 2.79 -1.44
N GLY A 167 -10.06 3.90 -2.15
CA GLY A 167 -9.41 5.16 -1.85
C GLY A 167 -9.78 5.72 -0.47
N CYS A 168 -11.05 5.65 -0.07
CA CYS A 168 -11.50 6.03 1.27
C CYS A 168 -10.82 5.17 2.35
N LEU A 169 -10.69 3.86 2.13
CA LEU A 169 -9.98 2.98 3.05
C LEU A 169 -8.54 3.43 3.27
N VAL A 170 -7.83 3.80 2.21
CA VAL A 170 -6.45 4.30 2.29
C VAL A 170 -6.37 5.60 3.09
N VAL A 171 -7.19 6.60 2.76
CA VAL A 171 -7.09 7.91 3.42
C VAL A 171 -7.60 7.87 4.87
N VAL A 172 -8.63 7.07 5.17
CA VAL A 172 -9.10 6.84 6.54
C VAL A 172 -8.07 6.07 7.36
N SER A 173 -7.37 5.08 6.76
CA SER A 173 -6.25 4.43 7.43
C SER A 173 -5.15 5.42 7.83
N GLY A 174 -4.93 6.45 7.03
CA GLY A 174 -4.01 7.53 7.36
C GLY A 174 -4.37 8.33 8.62
N SER A 175 -5.65 8.37 9.04
CA SER A 175 -6.06 9.03 10.30
C SER A 175 -5.45 8.37 11.55
N ALA A 176 -5.07 7.11 11.46
CA ALA A 176 -4.44 6.39 12.56
C ALA A 176 -3.10 7.00 13.01
N TRP A 177 -2.41 7.73 12.13
CA TRP A 177 -1.23 8.50 12.52
C TRP A 177 -1.58 9.62 13.53
N CYS A 178 -2.82 10.09 13.56
CA CYS A 178 -3.28 11.10 14.52
C CYS A 178 -3.62 10.48 15.89
N ALA A 179 -3.98 9.19 15.93
CA ALA A 179 -4.32 8.45 17.14
C ALA A 179 -3.10 8.02 17.97
N LEU A 180 -1.89 8.13 17.41
CA LEU A 180 -0.66 7.81 18.12
C LEU A 180 -0.37 8.93 19.12
N GLU A 181 -0.44 8.64 20.41
CA GLU A 181 -0.09 9.60 21.45
C GLU A 181 1.41 9.83 21.51
N PRO A 182 1.87 11.05 21.79
CA PRO A 182 3.27 11.32 22.04
C PRO A 182 3.66 10.70 23.40
N GLY A 183 3.78 9.39 23.42
CA GLY A 183 4.12 8.57 24.58
C GLY A 183 5.35 7.72 24.33
N LEU A 184 5.83 7.04 25.36
CA LEU A 184 7.07 6.28 25.36
C LEU A 184 7.08 5.11 24.37
N ALA A 185 5.93 4.49 24.11
CA ALA A 185 5.83 3.33 23.22
C ALA A 185 5.66 3.70 21.75
N ASP A 186 4.91 4.75 21.43
CA ASP A 186 4.54 5.09 20.06
C ASP A 186 5.73 5.52 19.19
N PRO A 187 6.66 6.40 19.64
CA PRO A 187 7.85 6.72 18.87
C PRO A 187 8.76 5.51 18.61
N ALA A 188 8.80 4.56 19.54
CA ALA A 188 9.59 3.34 19.40
C ALA A 188 9.08 2.43 18.27
N ILE A 189 7.83 2.57 17.85
CA ILE A 189 7.25 1.83 16.70
C ILE A 189 7.24 2.69 15.45
N VAL A 190 6.93 3.99 15.58
CA VAL A 190 6.85 4.92 14.46
C VAL A 190 8.17 5.05 13.73
N VAL A 191 9.28 5.24 14.46
CA VAL A 191 10.61 5.42 13.83
C VAL A 191 11.06 4.19 13.06
N PRO A 192 11.00 2.94 13.58
CA PRO A 192 11.29 1.74 12.80
C PRO A 192 10.36 1.55 11.60
N THR A 193 9.07 1.91 11.74
CA THR A 193 8.13 1.86 10.61
C THR A 193 8.52 2.83 9.49
N CYS A 194 8.90 4.05 9.86
CA CYS A 194 9.39 5.04 8.89
C CYS A 194 10.64 4.56 8.17
N LEU A 195 11.55 3.89 8.88
CA LEU A 195 12.71 3.24 8.29
C LEU A 195 12.30 2.12 7.31
N ALA A 196 11.33 1.29 7.70
CA ALA A 196 10.81 0.24 6.83
C ALA A 196 10.22 0.78 5.53
N LEU A 197 9.40 1.84 5.61
CA LEU A 197 8.82 2.52 4.46
C LEU A 197 9.91 3.10 3.54
N PHE A 198 10.91 3.74 4.11
CA PHE A 198 12.05 4.28 3.36
C PHE A 198 12.83 3.17 2.64
N VAL A 199 13.20 2.11 3.36
CA VAL A 199 13.93 0.98 2.79
C VAL A 199 13.10 0.30 1.69
N GLY A 200 11.81 0.07 1.93
CA GLY A 200 10.90 -0.47 0.93
C GLY A 200 10.87 0.37 -0.35
N ALA A 201 10.82 1.71 -0.22
CA ALA A 201 10.86 2.60 -1.36
C ALA A 201 12.21 2.58 -2.10
N VAL A 202 13.33 2.55 -1.39
CA VAL A 202 14.66 2.41 -2.00
C VAL A 202 14.74 1.12 -2.81
N LEU A 203 14.24 0.02 -2.27
CA LEU A 203 14.22 -1.26 -2.98
C LEU A 203 13.39 -1.20 -4.26
N THR A 204 12.30 -0.43 -4.30
CA THR A 204 11.48 -0.30 -5.52
C THR A 204 12.22 0.39 -6.67
N VAL A 205 13.31 1.13 -6.40
CA VAL A 205 14.14 1.76 -7.44
C VAL A 205 15.12 0.75 -8.04
N LEU A 206 15.45 -0.34 -7.32
CA LEU A 206 16.39 -1.34 -7.78
C LEU A 206 15.86 -2.11 -8.99
N ASN A 207 16.77 -2.33 -9.96
CA ASN A 207 16.45 -3.07 -11.18
C ASN A 207 16.73 -4.57 -11.01
N VAL A 208 15.90 -5.24 -10.20
CA VAL A 208 16.04 -6.67 -9.88
C VAL A 208 14.84 -7.44 -10.44
N ARG A 209 14.95 -8.77 -10.56
CA ARG A 209 13.82 -9.63 -10.98
C ARG A 209 12.62 -9.45 -10.04
N ALA A 210 11.41 -9.48 -10.59
CA ALA A 210 10.17 -9.23 -9.86
C ALA A 210 10.03 -10.04 -8.58
N ARG A 211 10.20 -11.34 -8.64
CA ARG A 211 10.10 -12.24 -7.47
C ARG A 211 11.13 -11.91 -6.38
N ILE A 212 12.38 -11.63 -6.79
CA ILE A 212 13.44 -11.26 -5.85
C ILE A 212 13.10 -9.93 -5.18
N LEU A 213 12.60 -8.97 -5.96
CA LEU A 213 12.23 -7.67 -5.44
C LEU A 213 11.03 -7.77 -4.46
N GLU A 214 10.01 -8.57 -4.76
CA GLU A 214 8.87 -8.81 -3.86
C GLU A 214 9.34 -9.42 -2.52
N ILE A 215 10.21 -10.43 -2.56
CA ILE A 215 10.76 -11.04 -1.36
C ILE A 215 11.63 -10.02 -0.60
N LEU A 216 12.52 -9.29 -1.29
CA LEU A 216 13.36 -8.28 -0.64
C LEU A 216 12.54 -7.16 -0.01
N THR A 217 11.51 -6.66 -0.71
CA THR A 217 10.65 -5.58 -0.18
C THR A 217 9.78 -6.03 0.99
N ALA A 218 9.47 -7.30 1.12
CA ALA A 218 8.78 -7.83 2.31
C ALA A 218 9.74 -8.11 3.47
N THR A 219 10.92 -8.69 3.22
CA THR A 219 11.81 -9.19 4.27
C THR A 219 12.79 -8.15 4.80
N LEU A 220 13.45 -7.37 3.93
CA LEU A 220 14.50 -6.44 4.35
C LEU A 220 13.96 -5.29 5.21
N PRO A 221 12.83 -4.63 4.87
CA PRO A 221 12.21 -3.64 5.76
C PRO A 221 11.82 -4.22 7.11
N ALA A 222 11.32 -5.47 7.14
CA ALA A 222 10.95 -6.15 8.39
C ALA A 222 12.17 -6.35 9.30
N LEU A 223 13.26 -6.87 8.77
CA LEU A 223 14.49 -7.10 9.53
C LEU A 223 15.12 -5.80 10.03
N LEU A 224 15.17 -4.76 9.19
CA LEU A 224 15.74 -3.47 9.56
C LEU A 224 14.86 -2.74 10.59
N ALA A 225 13.53 -2.81 10.45
CA ALA A 225 12.62 -2.27 11.46
C ALA A 225 12.75 -3.00 12.79
N GLY A 226 12.84 -4.33 12.78
CA GLY A 226 13.06 -5.13 13.98
C GLY A 226 14.40 -4.82 14.66
N GLY A 227 15.47 -4.72 13.89
CA GLY A 227 16.79 -4.33 14.39
C GLY A 227 16.80 -2.92 15.00
N ALA A 228 16.17 -1.96 14.30
CA ALA A 228 16.02 -0.59 14.81
C ALA A 228 15.19 -0.57 16.10
N GLY A 229 14.06 -1.29 16.15
CA GLY A 229 13.22 -1.40 17.32
C GLY A 229 13.97 -1.98 18.54
N TYR A 230 14.77 -3.03 18.31
CA TYR A 230 15.63 -3.60 19.34
C TYR A 230 16.66 -2.60 19.87
N VAL A 231 17.39 -1.94 18.96
CA VAL A 231 18.44 -0.97 19.34
C VAL A 231 17.86 0.22 20.07
N LEU A 232 16.74 0.77 19.61
CA LEU A 232 16.08 1.91 20.25
C LEU A 232 15.57 1.54 21.65
N ALA A 233 15.00 0.35 21.81
CA ALA A 233 14.54 -0.15 23.09
C ALA A 233 15.72 -0.44 24.03
N ALA A 234 16.77 -1.11 23.56
CA ALA A 234 17.95 -1.44 24.36
C ALA A 234 18.77 -0.21 24.76
N ALA A 235 18.80 0.83 23.92
CA ALA A 235 19.48 2.09 24.20
C ALA A 235 18.69 3.01 25.15
N GLY A 236 17.47 2.65 25.53
CA GLY A 236 16.64 3.47 26.41
C GLY A 236 16.17 4.77 25.74
N PHE A 237 16.16 4.84 24.41
CA PHE A 237 15.57 5.96 23.70
C PHE A 237 14.08 6.07 24.07
N PHE A 238 13.56 7.27 24.13
CA PHE A 238 12.18 7.57 24.50
C PHE A 238 11.83 7.33 25.99
N GLY A 239 12.82 7.40 26.89
CA GLY A 239 12.60 7.45 28.35
C GLY A 239 12.31 6.11 29.03
N LEU A 240 12.50 5.00 28.31
CA LEU A 240 12.39 3.64 28.86
C LEU A 240 13.67 3.33 29.67
N SER A 241 13.75 3.87 30.89
CA SER A 241 14.99 3.90 31.68
C SER A 241 15.47 2.55 32.24
N HIS A 242 14.71 1.47 32.17
CA HIS A 242 15.09 0.12 32.58
C HIS A 242 14.39 -0.98 31.79
N ILE A 243 14.72 -1.10 30.49
CA ILE A 243 14.13 -2.17 29.68
C ILE A 243 14.94 -3.45 29.87
N SER A 244 14.24 -4.52 30.24
CA SER A 244 14.82 -5.85 30.25
C SER A 244 15.09 -6.28 28.78
N THR A 245 16.04 -7.19 28.57
CA THR A 245 16.29 -7.78 27.25
C THR A 245 15.02 -8.44 26.65
N ALA A 246 14.13 -8.95 27.50
CA ALA A 246 12.85 -9.52 27.09
C ALA A 246 11.94 -8.45 26.47
N THR A 247 11.83 -7.27 27.06
CA THR A 247 11.02 -6.15 26.55
C THR A 247 11.60 -5.60 25.23
N ALA A 248 12.94 -5.51 25.15
CA ALA A 248 13.60 -5.11 23.90
C ALA A 248 13.32 -6.11 22.76
N LEU A 249 13.30 -7.42 23.07
CA LEU A 249 12.97 -8.45 22.10
C LEU A 249 11.50 -8.38 21.65
N GLN A 250 10.56 -8.12 22.58
CA GLN A 250 9.15 -7.92 22.25
C GLN A 250 8.94 -6.71 21.32
N SER A 251 9.62 -5.59 21.61
CA SER A 251 9.62 -4.41 20.74
C SER A 251 10.18 -4.75 19.35
N ALA A 252 11.27 -5.50 19.28
CA ALA A 252 11.84 -5.94 18.01
C ALA A 252 10.85 -6.79 17.21
N VAL A 253 10.18 -7.76 17.82
CA VAL A 253 9.17 -8.61 17.17
C VAL A 253 8.01 -7.77 16.62
N ALA A 254 7.50 -6.82 17.40
CA ALA A 254 6.45 -5.92 16.95
C ALA A 254 6.90 -5.08 15.73
N CYS A 255 8.11 -4.53 15.79
CA CYS A 255 8.68 -3.76 14.67
C CYS A 255 8.94 -4.63 13.43
N VAL A 256 9.31 -5.92 13.59
CA VAL A 256 9.37 -6.88 12.48
C VAL A 256 8.00 -7.03 11.82
N VAL A 257 6.94 -7.21 12.61
CA VAL A 257 5.57 -7.38 12.07
C VAL A 257 5.12 -6.13 11.32
N VAL A 258 5.31 -4.94 11.91
CA VAL A 258 4.97 -3.68 11.23
C VAL A 258 5.79 -3.49 9.97
N GLY A 259 7.10 -3.72 10.04
CA GLY A 259 8.01 -3.62 8.90
C GLY A 259 7.65 -4.59 7.78
N PHE A 260 7.20 -5.81 8.13
CA PHE A 260 6.71 -6.79 7.17
C PHE A 260 5.42 -6.33 6.48
N VAL A 261 4.46 -5.81 7.25
CA VAL A 261 3.22 -5.25 6.69
C VAL A 261 3.51 -4.05 5.78
N ALA A 262 4.38 -3.14 6.21
CA ALA A 262 4.81 -2.02 5.38
C ALA A 262 5.49 -2.49 4.09
N GLY A 263 6.36 -3.50 4.18
CA GLY A 263 7.03 -4.11 3.05
C GLY A 263 6.06 -4.77 2.06
N ILE A 264 5.06 -5.52 2.55
CA ILE A 264 4.00 -6.11 1.71
C ILE A 264 3.19 -5.03 1.00
N LEU A 265 2.78 -3.97 1.70
CA LEU A 265 2.02 -2.87 1.10
C LEU A 265 2.84 -2.17 0.00
N MET A 266 4.15 -2.00 0.22
CA MET A 266 5.06 -1.47 -0.81
C MET A 266 5.21 -2.43 -1.99
N ALA A 267 5.36 -3.73 -1.74
CA ALA A 267 5.44 -4.75 -2.78
C ALA A 267 4.15 -4.82 -3.60
N ALA A 268 2.98 -4.84 -2.93
CA ALA A 268 1.68 -4.84 -3.58
C ALA A 268 1.45 -3.59 -4.44
N GLY A 269 1.75 -2.41 -3.89
CA GLY A 269 1.69 -1.15 -4.63
C GLY A 269 2.62 -1.15 -5.84
N ASN A 270 3.81 -1.71 -5.70
CA ASN A 270 4.76 -1.84 -6.79
C ASN A 270 4.25 -2.82 -7.87
N ARG A 271 3.67 -3.96 -7.48
CA ARG A 271 3.11 -4.95 -8.42
C ARG A 271 1.94 -4.38 -9.23
N VAL A 272 1.00 -3.69 -8.60
CA VAL A 272 -0.12 -3.02 -9.28
C VAL A 272 0.41 -1.99 -10.28
N LEU A 273 1.45 -1.25 -9.93
CA LEU A 273 2.05 -0.25 -10.82
C LEU A 273 2.96 -0.85 -11.89
N TRP A 274 3.39 -2.12 -11.77
CA TRP A 274 4.18 -2.78 -12.79
C TRP A 274 3.39 -3.17 -14.03
N THR A 275 2.14 -3.50 -13.87
CA THR A 275 1.23 -3.63 -15.01
C THR A 275 1.11 -2.31 -15.75
N HIS A 276 1.37 -1.19 -15.04
CA HIS A 276 1.29 0.18 -15.56
C HIS A 276 2.49 1.01 -15.08
N ARG A 277 3.70 0.63 -15.51
CA ARG A 277 4.96 1.27 -15.10
C ARG A 277 4.93 2.80 -15.14
N TRP A 278 4.21 3.36 -16.09
CA TRP A 278 4.06 4.79 -16.28
C TRP A 278 2.71 5.25 -15.78
N VAL A 279 2.72 6.18 -14.85
CA VAL A 279 1.49 6.78 -14.32
C VAL A 279 1.17 8.08 -15.05
N PRO A 280 -0.13 8.37 -15.27
CA PRO A 280 -0.55 9.58 -15.97
C PRO A 280 -0.36 10.80 -15.05
N GLY A 281 0.74 11.52 -15.26
CA GLY A 281 1.01 12.79 -14.60
C GLY A 281 1.61 12.72 -13.19
N GLY A 282 2.10 13.86 -12.72
CA GLY A 282 2.75 13.98 -11.42
C GLY A 282 1.83 13.71 -10.23
N ARG A 283 0.52 14.02 -10.35
CA ARG A 283 -0.45 13.77 -9.27
C ARG A 283 -0.62 12.28 -8.97
N ALA A 284 -0.71 11.45 -10.02
CA ALA A 284 -0.75 10.00 -9.86
C ALA A 284 0.55 9.44 -9.28
N ALA A 285 1.71 10.01 -9.64
CA ALA A 285 2.99 9.63 -9.06
C ALA A 285 3.04 9.95 -7.55
N VAL A 286 2.55 11.11 -7.13
CA VAL A 286 2.43 11.49 -5.71
C VAL A 286 1.49 10.55 -4.97
N ALA A 287 0.28 10.29 -5.50
CA ALA A 287 -0.65 9.35 -4.89
C ALA A 287 -0.02 7.96 -4.73
N SER A 288 0.70 7.46 -5.73
CA SER A 288 1.38 6.17 -5.67
C SER A 288 2.43 6.08 -4.56
N ALA A 289 3.03 7.19 -4.19
CA ALA A 289 3.99 7.29 -3.09
C ALA A 289 3.30 7.36 -1.72
N LEU A 290 2.14 8.04 -1.63
CA LEU A 290 1.42 8.26 -0.38
C LEU A 290 0.55 7.07 0.04
N VAL A 291 0.05 6.29 -0.92
CA VAL A 291 -0.81 5.12 -0.66
C VAL A 291 -0.22 4.15 0.36
N PRO A 292 1.01 3.65 0.23
CA PRO A 292 1.59 2.75 1.23
C PRO A 292 1.75 3.42 2.60
N ILE A 293 2.14 4.70 2.63
CA ILE A 293 2.38 5.46 3.87
C ILE A 293 1.07 5.64 4.64
N LEU A 294 -0.02 6.01 3.95
CA LEU A 294 -1.33 6.17 4.58
C LEU A 294 -1.92 4.81 4.99
N SER A 295 -1.79 3.79 4.13
CA SER A 295 -2.35 2.46 4.41
C SER A 295 -1.71 1.76 5.61
N VAL A 296 -0.44 2.05 5.91
CA VAL A 296 0.29 1.47 7.04
C VAL A 296 -0.17 2.05 8.39
N GLY A 297 -0.90 3.16 8.41
CA GLY A 297 -1.33 3.84 9.65
C GLY A 297 -2.09 2.92 10.61
N VAL A 298 -3.14 2.23 10.13
CA VAL A 298 -3.93 1.30 10.97
C VAL A 298 -3.09 0.14 11.52
N PRO A 299 -2.30 -0.59 10.73
CA PRO A 299 -1.37 -1.59 11.26
C PRO A 299 -0.43 -1.07 12.34
N VAL A 300 0.16 0.11 12.15
CA VAL A 300 1.05 0.73 13.14
C VAL A 300 0.30 1.00 14.45
N TYR A 301 -0.87 1.64 14.36
CA TYR A 301 -1.70 1.91 15.52
C TYR A 301 -2.10 0.63 16.27
N ALA A 302 -2.56 -0.38 15.53
CA ALA A 302 -2.97 -1.64 16.14
C ALA A 302 -1.82 -2.31 16.92
N ILE A 303 -0.62 -2.32 16.35
CA ILE A 303 0.54 -2.91 16.98
C ILE A 303 1.02 -2.05 18.15
N ALA A 304 1.00 -0.70 18.03
CA ALA A 304 1.32 0.21 19.12
C ALA A 304 0.39 -0.03 20.33
N ARG A 305 -0.90 -0.20 20.10
CA ARG A 305 -1.87 -0.51 21.17
C ARG A 305 -1.68 -1.90 21.79
N LEU A 306 -1.39 -2.90 20.98
CA LEU A 306 -1.07 -4.23 21.48
C LEU A 306 0.20 -4.23 22.35
N MET A 307 1.24 -3.50 21.93
CA MET A 307 2.47 -3.36 22.68
C MET A 307 2.28 -2.57 23.96
N GLY A 308 1.52 -1.47 23.94
CA GLY A 308 1.18 -0.68 25.13
C GLY A 308 0.48 -1.53 26.19
N GLY A 309 -0.43 -2.43 25.78
CA GLY A 309 -1.09 -3.38 26.71
C GLY A 309 -0.14 -4.41 27.34
N PHE A 310 0.90 -4.84 26.60
CA PHE A 310 1.92 -5.76 27.14
C PHE A 310 2.97 -5.11 28.02
N LEU A 311 3.21 -3.81 27.86
CA LEU A 311 4.18 -3.05 28.65
C LEU A 311 3.57 -2.50 29.95
N ALA A 312 2.24 -2.34 29.98
CA ALA A 312 1.49 -1.83 31.14
C ALA A 312 1.05 -2.95 32.14
N GLY A 313 1.12 -4.22 31.75
CA GLY A 313 0.87 -5.39 32.61
C GLY A 313 2.14 -5.96 33.15
#